data_5f7ff3d99eb5c91746996878116716cb
#
_entry.id   5f7ff3d99eb5c91746996878116716cb
#
_cell.length_a   1.000
_cell.length_b   1.000
_cell.length_c   1.000
_cell.angle_alpha   90.00
_cell.angle_beta   90.00
_cell.angle_gamma   90.00
#
_symmetry.space_group_name_H-M   'P 1'
#
loop_
_entity.id
_entity.type
_entity.pdbx_description
1 polymer ?
#
loop_
_entity_poly.entity_id
_entity_poly.type
_entity_poly.pdbx_seq_one_letter_code
_entity_poly.pdbx_strand_id
1 'polypeptide(L)'
;MTTQTELTVGQTAPDFKLKAYPSGEYSLNQFKGKKNVILAFYPKDDTPGCTTENCAFRDDLSHFEAASTQVFGISCDDVASHEKFSKKFNFTHPLLSDVGGEVARKYGTYKDDKGYSSRKLFVIDKNGKIQKVIDGMPSNSELLDFVKNLK
;
A
#
# COMPACT_ATOMS: atom_id res chain seq x y z
N MET A 1 -14.84 17.98 -11.51
CA MET A 1 -14.71 17.28 -10.22
C MET A 1 -14.49 15.78 -10.46
N THR A 2 -13.41 15.23 -9.97
CA THR A 2 -13.13 13.81 -10.15
C THR A 2 -13.91 13.00 -9.12
N THR A 3 -14.77 12.10 -9.59
CA THR A 3 -15.53 11.23 -8.70
C THR A 3 -14.63 10.06 -8.31
N GLN A 4 -14.46 9.85 -7.01
CA GLN A 4 -13.73 8.70 -6.50
C GLN A 4 -14.68 7.57 -6.21
N THR A 5 -14.23 6.34 -6.51
CA THR A 5 -15.00 5.14 -6.23
C THR A 5 -14.62 4.61 -4.86
N GLU A 6 -15.60 4.42 -3.99
CA GLU A 6 -15.37 3.73 -2.73
C GLU A 6 -15.37 2.23 -2.99
N LEU A 7 -14.27 1.57 -2.64
CA LEU A 7 -14.10 0.14 -2.86
C LEU A 7 -14.44 -0.63 -1.58
N THR A 8 -15.09 -1.76 -1.77
CA THR A 8 -15.49 -2.63 -0.65
C THR A 8 -14.99 -4.05 -0.86
N VAL A 9 -15.08 -4.84 0.22
CA VAL A 9 -14.68 -6.25 0.20
C VAL A 9 -15.47 -7.00 -0.87
N GLY A 10 -14.78 -7.85 -1.62
CA GLY A 10 -15.36 -8.66 -2.70
C GLY A 10 -15.22 -8.04 -4.09
N GLN A 11 -14.90 -6.75 -4.16
CA GLN A 11 -14.71 -6.10 -5.45
C GLN A 11 -13.31 -6.40 -6.01
N THR A 12 -13.19 -6.37 -7.33
CA THR A 12 -11.89 -6.47 -7.99
C THR A 12 -11.11 -5.19 -7.73
N ALA A 13 -9.88 -5.33 -7.21
CA ALA A 13 -9.01 -4.19 -6.98
C ALA A 13 -8.57 -3.60 -8.33
N PRO A 14 -8.65 -2.27 -8.50
CA PRO A 14 -8.16 -1.64 -9.73
C PRO A 14 -6.66 -1.89 -9.93
N ASP A 15 -6.28 -2.25 -11.16
CA ASP A 15 -4.88 -2.40 -11.50
C ASP A 15 -4.20 -1.01 -11.53
N PHE A 16 -2.90 -1.03 -11.37
CA PHE A 16 -2.08 0.18 -11.44
C PHE A 16 -0.70 -0.18 -11.93
N LYS A 17 0.06 0.83 -12.34
CA LYS A 17 1.48 0.69 -12.65
C LYS A 17 2.18 1.94 -12.17
N LEU A 18 3.03 1.79 -11.16
CA LEU A 18 3.69 2.91 -10.49
C LEU A 18 5.17 2.67 -10.35
N LYS A 19 5.93 3.74 -10.48
CA LYS A 19 7.35 3.74 -10.14
C LYS A 19 7.52 3.57 -8.64
N ALA A 20 8.63 2.98 -8.25
CA ALA A 20 8.89 2.64 -6.86
C ALA A 20 10.34 2.90 -6.47
N TYR A 21 10.56 3.07 -5.19
CA TYR A 21 11.88 2.99 -4.59
C TYR A 21 11.96 1.62 -3.87
N PRO A 22 13.02 0.83 -3.98
CA PRO A 22 14.35 1.19 -4.48
C PRO A 22 14.51 1.17 -6.00
N SER A 23 13.66 0.50 -6.74
CA SER A 23 13.84 0.46 -8.19
C SER A 23 12.61 -0.05 -8.93
N GLY A 24 12.54 0.27 -10.21
CA GLY A 24 11.59 -0.31 -11.14
C GLY A 24 10.18 0.22 -11.02
N GLU A 25 9.29 -0.54 -11.61
CA GLU A 25 7.85 -0.27 -11.59
C GLU A 25 7.14 -1.53 -11.12
N TYR A 26 6.02 -1.34 -10.42
CA TYR A 26 5.17 -2.45 -10.00
C TYR A 26 3.75 -2.24 -10.51
N SER A 27 3.12 -3.33 -10.92
CA SER A 27 1.69 -3.36 -11.21
C SER A 27 1.02 -4.38 -10.30
N LEU A 28 -0.26 -4.18 -10.02
CA LEU A 28 -1.01 -5.14 -9.22
C LEU A 28 -1.10 -6.49 -9.93
N ASN A 29 -1.33 -6.47 -11.25
CA ASN A 29 -1.51 -7.69 -12.04
C ASN A 29 -0.30 -8.63 -12.00
N GLN A 30 0.91 -8.13 -11.78
CA GLN A 30 2.08 -9.01 -11.73
C GLN A 30 2.05 -10.00 -10.57
N PHE A 31 1.25 -9.74 -9.55
CA PHE A 31 1.13 -10.62 -8.38
C PHE A 31 -0.07 -11.58 -8.47
N LYS A 32 -0.93 -11.39 -9.46
CA LYS A 32 -2.14 -12.22 -9.62
C LYS A 32 -1.76 -13.69 -9.82
N GLY A 33 -2.35 -14.55 -9.00
CA GLY A 33 -2.04 -15.99 -8.99
C GLY A 33 -0.76 -16.34 -8.23
N LYS A 34 -0.05 -15.36 -7.67
CA LYS A 34 1.25 -15.57 -7.03
C LYS A 34 1.28 -15.18 -5.57
N LYS A 35 0.84 -13.98 -5.26
CA LYS A 35 0.91 -13.43 -3.89
C LYS A 35 -0.32 -12.60 -3.56
N ASN A 36 -0.65 -12.56 -2.27
CA ASN A 36 -1.54 -11.54 -1.77
C ASN A 36 -0.79 -10.20 -1.74
N VAL A 37 -1.51 -9.10 -1.77
CA VAL A 37 -0.92 -7.76 -1.74
C VAL A 37 -1.54 -6.95 -0.62
N ILE A 38 -0.71 -6.34 0.21
CA ILE A 38 -1.14 -5.31 1.14
C ILE A 38 -0.72 -3.96 0.54
N LEU A 39 -1.71 -3.11 0.31
CA LEU A 39 -1.50 -1.78 -0.26
C LEU A 39 -1.85 -0.75 0.82
N ALA A 40 -0.82 -0.17 1.42
CA ALA A 40 -0.96 0.76 2.53
C ALA A 40 -0.81 2.20 2.04
N PHE A 41 -1.94 2.85 1.77
CA PHE A 41 -1.94 4.28 1.45
C PHE A 41 -1.64 5.09 2.70
N TYR A 42 -0.74 6.07 2.59
CA TYR A 42 -0.44 6.99 3.68
C TYR A 42 -0.28 8.41 3.14
N PRO A 43 -0.49 9.43 4.01
CA PRO A 43 -0.51 10.81 3.55
C PRO A 43 0.80 11.34 2.99
N LYS A 44 1.90 11.15 3.70
CA LYS A 44 3.15 11.81 3.32
C LYS A 44 4.37 11.16 3.97
N ASP A 45 5.46 11.06 3.21
CA ASP A 45 6.74 10.57 3.71
C ASP A 45 7.23 11.38 4.90
N ASP A 46 7.90 10.68 5.82
CA ASP A 46 8.61 11.27 6.96
C ASP A 46 7.72 12.11 7.89
N THR A 47 6.47 11.70 8.04
CA THR A 47 5.58 12.23 9.07
C THR A 47 5.44 11.19 10.19
N PRO A 48 5.13 11.59 11.45
CA PRO A 48 5.16 10.64 12.59
C PRO A 48 4.33 9.38 12.41
N GLY A 49 3.07 9.50 12.03
CA GLY A 49 2.20 8.33 11.82
C GLY A 49 2.64 7.44 10.67
N CYS A 50 3.06 8.04 9.55
CA CYS A 50 3.52 7.29 8.38
C CYS A 50 4.85 6.60 8.66
N THR A 51 5.72 7.22 9.43
CA THR A 51 6.97 6.61 9.88
C THR A 51 6.69 5.39 10.75
N THR A 52 5.78 5.51 11.72
CA THR A 52 5.40 4.39 12.60
C THR A 52 4.87 3.21 11.79
N GLU A 53 3.97 3.47 10.86
CA GLU A 53 3.36 2.43 10.02
C GLU A 53 4.41 1.70 9.18
N ASN A 54 5.25 2.45 8.48
CA ASN A 54 6.26 1.86 7.61
C ASN A 54 7.37 1.15 8.40
N CYS A 55 7.74 1.65 9.57
CA CYS A 55 8.69 0.96 10.45
C CYS A 55 8.12 -0.39 10.92
N ALA A 56 6.82 -0.45 11.21
CA ALA A 56 6.18 -1.71 11.57
C ALA A 56 6.25 -2.73 10.43
N PHE A 57 5.97 -2.30 9.19
CA PHE A 57 6.12 -3.18 8.03
C PHE A 57 7.56 -3.63 7.83
N ARG A 58 8.53 -2.73 7.98
CA ARG A 58 9.96 -3.07 7.91
C ARG A 58 10.29 -4.20 8.90
N ASP A 59 9.84 -4.06 10.15
CA ASP A 59 10.18 -5.01 11.21
C ASP A 59 9.57 -6.39 10.98
N ASP A 60 8.38 -6.45 10.37
CA ASP A 60 7.64 -7.70 10.16
C ASP A 60 7.65 -8.19 8.71
N LEU A 61 8.45 -7.59 7.84
CA LEU A 61 8.41 -7.89 6.41
C LEU A 61 8.63 -9.38 6.11
N SER A 62 9.57 -10.02 6.80
CA SER A 62 9.85 -11.46 6.60
C SER A 62 8.64 -12.33 6.92
N HIS A 63 7.84 -11.93 7.90
CA HIS A 63 6.62 -12.66 8.26
C HIS A 63 5.56 -12.54 7.17
N PHE A 64 5.43 -11.35 6.55
CA PHE A 64 4.51 -11.17 5.42
C PHE A 64 4.98 -11.96 4.20
N GLU A 65 6.27 -11.96 3.91
CA GLU A 65 6.83 -12.74 2.81
C GLU A 65 6.60 -14.24 3.02
N ALA A 66 6.78 -14.73 4.24
CA ALA A 66 6.51 -16.13 4.58
C ALA A 66 5.02 -16.49 4.41
N ALA A 67 4.13 -15.51 4.49
CA ALA A 67 2.70 -15.68 4.25
C ALA A 67 2.31 -15.42 2.78
N SER A 68 3.27 -15.44 1.87
CA SER A 68 3.08 -15.17 0.43
C SER A 68 2.37 -13.85 0.18
N THR A 69 2.79 -12.81 0.90
CA THR A 69 2.17 -11.48 0.83
C THR A 69 3.21 -10.43 0.51
N GLN A 70 2.93 -9.63 -0.52
CA GLN A 70 3.74 -8.47 -0.89
C GLN A 70 3.18 -7.23 -0.19
N VAL A 71 4.03 -6.50 0.51
CA VAL A 71 3.64 -5.24 1.17
C VAL A 71 4.15 -4.06 0.35
N PHE A 72 3.26 -3.09 0.10
CA PHE A 72 3.62 -1.82 -0.50
C PHE A 72 3.15 -0.68 0.39
N GLY A 73 4.06 0.28 0.65
CA GLY A 73 3.64 1.60 1.06
C GLY A 73 3.37 2.42 -0.21
N ILE A 74 2.34 3.26 -0.18
CA ILE A 74 2.01 4.11 -1.33
C ILE A 74 1.58 5.49 -0.85
N SER A 75 2.17 6.52 -1.44
CA SER A 75 1.79 7.90 -1.20
C SER A 75 1.93 8.71 -2.48
N CYS A 76 1.50 9.97 -2.44
CA CYS A 76 1.63 10.88 -3.58
C CYS A 76 3.01 11.54 -3.67
N ASP A 77 3.95 11.14 -2.84
CA ASP A 77 5.34 11.61 -2.88
C ASP A 77 6.07 11.01 -4.08
N ASP A 78 7.10 11.69 -4.55
CA ASP A 78 7.90 11.19 -5.67
C ASP A 78 8.96 10.17 -5.21
N VAL A 79 9.63 9.54 -6.18
CA VAL A 79 10.64 8.52 -5.90
C VAL A 79 11.81 9.09 -5.11
N ALA A 80 12.20 10.34 -5.35
CA ALA A 80 13.30 10.99 -4.61
C ALA A 80 12.94 11.14 -3.13
N SER A 81 11.69 11.50 -2.82
CA SER A 81 11.21 11.57 -1.45
C SER A 81 11.23 10.18 -0.79
N HIS A 82 10.76 9.16 -1.49
CA HIS A 82 10.77 7.78 -1.01
C HIS A 82 12.19 7.29 -0.72
N GLU A 83 13.15 7.67 -1.56
CA GLU A 83 14.56 7.33 -1.34
C GLU A 83 15.05 7.87 0.00
N LYS A 84 14.80 9.15 0.27
CA LYS A 84 15.21 9.78 1.54
C LYS A 84 14.54 9.11 2.73
N PHE A 85 13.25 8.88 2.63
CA PHE A 85 12.47 8.27 3.70
C PHE A 85 12.94 6.84 3.97
N SER A 86 13.09 6.05 2.92
CA SER A 86 13.53 4.66 3.03
C SER A 86 14.93 4.52 3.60
N LYS A 87 15.87 5.35 3.15
CA LYS A 87 17.24 5.32 3.66
C LYS A 87 17.33 5.75 5.12
N LYS A 88 16.52 6.73 5.51
CA LYS A 88 16.52 7.25 6.88
C LYS A 88 16.11 6.16 7.89
N PHE A 89 15.17 5.29 7.53
CA PHE A 89 14.61 4.27 8.43
C PHE A 89 14.92 2.84 8.00
N ASN A 90 15.71 2.65 6.96
CA ASN A 90 16.10 1.32 6.45
C ASN A 90 14.91 0.44 6.05
N PHE A 91 13.96 1.01 5.34
CA PHE A 91 12.83 0.23 4.84
C PHE A 91 13.30 -0.74 3.75
N THR A 92 12.78 -1.95 3.78
CA THR A 92 13.08 -2.99 2.78
C THR A 92 11.87 -3.31 1.91
N HIS A 93 10.66 -2.87 2.31
CA HIS A 93 9.49 -2.98 1.44
C HIS A 93 9.46 -1.81 0.45
N PRO A 94 8.98 -2.04 -0.79
CA PRO A 94 8.92 -0.98 -1.78
C PRO A 94 7.93 0.11 -1.39
N LEU A 95 8.27 1.35 -1.74
CA LEU A 95 7.38 2.50 -1.62
C LEU A 95 6.98 2.93 -3.03
N LEU A 96 5.68 2.91 -3.30
CA LEU A 96 5.13 3.28 -4.61
C LEU A 96 4.87 4.77 -4.66
N SER A 97 5.15 5.37 -5.82
CA SER A 97 5.06 6.81 -6.02
C SER A 97 3.86 7.13 -6.91
N ASP A 98 2.79 7.63 -6.28
CA ASP A 98 1.54 8.00 -6.96
C ASP A 98 1.45 9.51 -7.11
N VAL A 99 2.40 10.10 -7.84
CA VAL A 99 2.44 11.54 -8.07
C VAL A 99 1.17 11.97 -8.82
N GLY A 100 0.46 12.94 -8.26
CA GLY A 100 -0.82 13.39 -8.81
C GLY A 100 -2.04 12.66 -8.27
N GLY A 101 -1.85 11.54 -7.57
CA GLY A 101 -2.95 10.85 -6.87
C GLY A 101 -3.90 10.05 -7.74
N GLU A 102 -3.49 9.64 -8.94
CA GLU A 102 -4.36 8.88 -9.84
C GLU A 102 -4.82 7.56 -9.23
N VAL A 103 -3.90 6.80 -8.66
CA VAL A 103 -4.23 5.50 -8.03
C VAL A 103 -5.01 5.72 -6.75
N ALA A 104 -4.65 6.73 -5.96
CA ALA A 104 -5.41 7.08 -4.76
C ALA A 104 -6.87 7.39 -5.10
N ARG A 105 -7.12 8.07 -6.22
CA ARG A 105 -8.49 8.32 -6.69
C ARG A 105 -9.22 7.05 -7.08
N LYS A 106 -8.54 6.12 -7.76
CA LYS A 106 -9.14 4.82 -8.12
C LYS A 106 -9.53 4.02 -6.91
N TYR A 107 -8.79 4.16 -5.81
CA TYR A 107 -9.05 3.44 -4.57
C TYR A 107 -9.89 4.24 -3.57
N GLY A 108 -10.30 5.45 -3.95
CA GLY A 108 -11.17 6.28 -3.10
C GLY A 108 -10.49 6.87 -1.88
N THR A 109 -9.17 7.03 -1.92
CA THR A 109 -8.40 7.52 -0.76
C THR A 109 -7.89 8.95 -0.91
N TYR A 110 -7.94 9.52 -2.10
CA TYR A 110 -7.35 10.83 -2.36
C TYR A 110 -8.18 11.96 -1.73
N LYS A 111 -7.49 12.88 -1.06
CA LYS A 111 -8.10 14.07 -0.47
C LYS A 111 -7.81 15.27 -1.35
N ASP A 112 -8.81 15.68 -2.15
CA ASP A 112 -8.66 16.77 -3.12
C ASP A 112 -8.26 18.09 -2.47
N ASP A 113 -8.75 18.34 -1.24
CA ASP A 113 -8.45 19.57 -0.50
C ASP A 113 -7.03 19.61 0.06
N LYS A 114 -6.36 18.47 0.12
CA LYS A 114 -5.04 18.34 0.75
C LYS A 114 -3.94 17.96 -0.24
N GLY A 115 -4.27 17.37 -1.39
CA GLY A 115 -3.28 16.95 -2.37
C GLY A 115 -2.56 15.66 -2.03
N TYR A 116 -3.08 14.87 -1.09
CA TYR A 116 -2.51 13.57 -0.72
C TYR A 116 -3.60 12.58 -0.29
N SER A 117 -3.21 11.33 -0.10
CA SER A 117 -4.10 10.25 0.28
C SER A 117 -4.43 10.27 1.78
N SER A 118 -5.59 9.77 2.14
CA SER A 118 -5.87 9.41 3.54
C SER A 118 -5.11 8.14 3.90
N ARG A 119 -5.05 7.83 5.20
CA ARG A 119 -4.45 6.58 5.69
C ARG A 119 -5.47 5.46 5.56
N LYS A 120 -5.27 4.56 4.59
CA LYS A 120 -6.20 3.48 4.32
C LYS A 120 -5.44 2.28 3.78
N LEU A 121 -5.79 1.09 4.23
CA LEU A 121 -5.10 -0.13 3.88
C LEU A 121 -6.05 -1.11 3.21
N PHE A 122 -5.57 -1.73 2.12
CA PHE A 122 -6.32 -2.74 1.38
C PHE A 122 -5.54 -4.05 1.41
N VAL A 123 -6.23 -5.15 1.72
CA VAL A 123 -5.69 -6.49 1.54
C VAL A 123 -6.34 -7.09 0.31
N ILE A 124 -5.52 -7.46 -0.66
CA ILE A 124 -5.94 -7.97 -1.97
C ILE A 124 -5.43 -9.40 -2.09
N ASP A 125 -6.30 -10.33 -2.43
CA ASP A 125 -5.92 -11.74 -2.54
C ASP A 125 -5.26 -12.08 -3.88
N LYS A 126 -4.85 -13.33 -4.03
CA LYS A 126 -4.18 -13.81 -5.25
C LYS A 126 -5.05 -13.73 -6.51
N ASN A 127 -6.35 -13.60 -6.34
CA ASN A 127 -7.29 -13.46 -7.46
C ASN A 127 -7.55 -11.99 -7.81
N GLY A 128 -6.90 -11.07 -7.13
CA GLY A 128 -7.09 -9.64 -7.35
C GLY A 128 -8.34 -9.08 -6.70
N LYS A 129 -8.93 -9.79 -5.75
CA LYS A 129 -10.13 -9.34 -5.03
C LYS A 129 -9.76 -8.69 -3.71
N ILE A 130 -10.45 -7.62 -3.37
CA ILE A 130 -10.29 -6.95 -2.08
C ILE A 130 -10.92 -7.83 -1.01
N GLN A 131 -10.13 -8.22 -0.01
CA GLN A 131 -10.59 -9.05 1.09
C GLN A 131 -10.75 -8.27 2.40
N LYS A 132 -10.08 -7.14 2.52
CA LYS A 132 -10.19 -6.29 3.70
C LYS A 132 -9.88 -4.84 3.35
N VAL A 133 -10.65 -3.92 3.93
CA VAL A 133 -10.43 -2.47 3.82
C VAL A 133 -10.40 -1.91 5.24
N ILE A 134 -9.33 -1.22 5.58
CA ILE A 134 -9.15 -0.70 6.94
C ILE A 134 -8.79 0.78 6.86
N ASP A 135 -9.57 1.61 7.55
CA ASP A 135 -9.20 3.01 7.75
C ASP A 135 -8.21 3.08 8.91
N GLY A 136 -7.13 3.81 8.71
CA GLY A 136 -6.12 3.97 9.74
C GLY A 136 -5.02 2.91 9.66
N MET A 137 -4.47 2.57 10.81
CA MET A 137 -3.28 1.74 10.92
C MET A 137 -3.54 0.55 11.84
N PRO A 138 -3.90 -0.62 11.25
CA PRO A 138 -4.13 -1.82 12.05
C PRO A 138 -2.80 -2.37 12.59
N SER A 139 -2.87 -3.27 13.58
CA SER A 139 -1.68 -3.96 14.04
C SER A 139 -1.22 -4.98 13.00
N ASN A 140 0.09 -5.19 12.91
CA ASN A 140 0.62 -6.20 12.01
C ASN A 140 0.20 -7.62 12.41
N SER A 141 -0.02 -7.85 13.70
CA SER A 141 -0.53 -9.14 14.18
C SER A 141 -1.88 -9.48 13.55
N GLU A 142 -2.81 -8.51 13.51
CA GLU A 142 -4.10 -8.70 12.86
C GLU A 142 -3.95 -8.96 11.36
N LEU A 143 -3.09 -8.20 10.70
CA LEU A 143 -2.84 -8.35 9.27
C LEU A 143 -2.24 -9.70 8.94
N LEU A 144 -1.25 -10.14 9.72
CA LEU A 144 -0.59 -11.43 9.52
C LEU A 144 -1.58 -12.58 9.72
N ASP A 145 -2.38 -12.54 10.78
CA ASP A 145 -3.40 -13.56 11.00
C ASP A 145 -4.39 -13.62 9.83
N PHE A 146 -4.78 -12.45 9.33
CA PHE A 146 -5.72 -12.38 8.22
C PHE A 146 -5.14 -12.99 6.94
N VAL A 147 -3.92 -12.60 6.53
CA VAL A 147 -3.33 -13.08 5.28
C VAL A 147 -2.94 -14.55 5.34
N LYS A 148 -2.57 -15.07 6.51
CA LYS A 148 -2.28 -16.50 6.68
C LYS A 148 -3.50 -17.38 6.41
N ASN A 149 -4.69 -16.85 6.60
CA ASN A 149 -5.95 -17.57 6.36
C ASN A 149 -6.52 -17.36 4.95
N LEU A 150 -5.88 -16.56 4.12
CA LEU A 150 -6.27 -16.40 2.72
C LEU A 150 -5.76 -17.56 1.88
N LYS A 151 -6.61 -18.05 0.99
CA LYS A 151 -6.28 -19.17 0.11
C LYS A 151 -5.79 -18.71 -1.26
#